data_29633e250e02568e6673c96b7d58f54e
#
_entry.id   29633e250e02568e6673c96b7d58f54e
#
_cell.length_a   1.000
_cell.length_b   1.000
_cell.length_c   1.000
_cell.angle_alpha   90.00
_cell.angle_beta   90.00
_cell.angle_gamma   90.00
#
_symmetry.space_group_name_H-M   'P 1'
#
loop_
_entity.id
_entity.type
_entity.pdbx_description
1 polymer ?
#
loop_
_entity_poly.entity_id
_entity_poly.type
_entity_poly.pdbx_seq_one_letter_code
_entity_poly.pdbx_strand_id
1 'polypeptide(L)'
;MAAKKSTKAKAGKAKAKKAAPKKAALKKTAAKKTAVKKASAKKTSAREPAIYKGLAGVTVDTTSVSKVMPETNSLTYRGYAVQDLAANCRFEEVAYLMWHGELPTRAQLRAFEADERSRRGISRAHVNVISQYPKKAHPMDTLRTSVSYLGTTETAWGGEPAEKDLGRAMDMLAKIPTMIATDYRFRKGLRRITPRKDLTMSENFFHMCFGKVPPKEVIKAFDISLILYAEHSFNASTFTARVITSSRSDIYSAVTGGIGSLKGPLHGGANEAVMHNLLEIKTPARAEKWLRDKQAAGELVMGFGHRVYKQGD
;
A
#
# COMPACT_ATOMS: atom_id res chain seq x y z
N MET A 1 -43.20 8.10 49.09
CA MET A 1 -44.62 7.75 48.81
C MET A 1 -44.73 7.17 47.41
N ALA A 2 -45.33 5.95 47.40
CA ALA A 2 -45.96 5.18 46.35
C ALA A 2 -45.12 4.73 45.13
N ALA A 3 -44.72 3.60 45.12
CA ALA A 3 -44.96 2.22 44.70
C ALA A 3 -46.24 1.95 43.88
N LYS A 4 -46.05 1.24 42.75
CA LYS A 4 -46.97 0.23 42.14
C LYS A 4 -46.46 -0.04 40.69
N LYS A 5 -46.40 -1.21 40.23
CA LYS A 5 -46.68 -2.62 40.42
C LYS A 5 -46.52 -3.31 39.07
N SER A 6 -45.87 -4.40 39.08
CA SER A 6 -45.69 -5.44 38.06
C SER A 6 -47.00 -5.95 37.44
N THR A 7 -46.94 -6.38 36.17
CA THR A 7 -47.77 -7.51 35.69
C THR A 7 -47.00 -8.36 34.69
N LYS A 8 -46.80 -9.62 35.04
CA LYS A 8 -46.40 -10.74 34.21
C LYS A 8 -47.56 -11.16 33.31
N ALA A 9 -47.32 -11.48 32.06
CA ALA A 9 -48.23 -12.30 31.27
C ALA A 9 -47.48 -13.51 30.69
N LYS A 10 -48.12 -14.64 30.88
CA LYS A 10 -47.66 -16.02 30.66
C LYS A 10 -47.63 -16.44 29.20
N ALA A 11 -46.73 -17.36 28.91
CA ALA A 11 -46.59 -18.14 27.70
C ALA A 11 -47.82 -18.99 27.34
N GLY A 12 -48.12 -19.06 26.05
CA GLY A 12 -49.01 -20.03 25.45
C GLY A 12 -48.27 -20.84 24.39
N LYS A 13 -48.01 -22.12 24.66
CA LYS A 13 -47.51 -23.09 23.67
C LYS A 13 -48.67 -23.58 22.78
N ALA A 14 -48.57 -23.43 21.51
CA ALA A 14 -49.42 -24.14 20.54
C ALA A 14 -48.58 -25.15 19.75
N LYS A 15 -48.94 -26.43 19.86
CA LYS A 15 -48.43 -27.55 19.07
C LYS A 15 -49.13 -27.58 17.69
N ALA A 16 -48.39 -27.59 16.60
CA ALA A 16 -48.94 -27.90 15.30
C ALA A 16 -48.49 -29.29 14.84
N LYS A 17 -49.51 -30.09 14.45
CA LYS A 17 -49.41 -31.47 13.99
C LYS A 17 -48.87 -31.56 12.56
N LYS A 18 -48.00 -32.55 12.34
CA LYS A 18 -47.53 -33.02 11.03
C LYS A 18 -48.68 -33.70 10.26
N ALA A 19 -48.86 -33.34 9.01
CA ALA A 19 -49.63 -34.13 8.04
C ALA A 19 -48.72 -34.49 6.85
N ALA A 20 -48.63 -35.77 6.54
CA ALA A 20 -47.89 -36.30 5.38
C ALA A 20 -48.81 -36.35 4.13
N PRO A 21 -48.32 -36.12 2.91
CA PRO A 21 -49.10 -36.34 1.72
C PRO A 21 -48.87 -37.73 1.11
N LYS A 22 -49.97 -38.30 0.65
CA LYS A 22 -50.16 -39.62 0.02
C LYS A 22 -49.47 -39.72 -1.35
N LYS A 23 -48.87 -40.89 -1.65
CA LYS A 23 -48.38 -41.33 -2.94
C LYS A 23 -49.57 -41.55 -3.91
N ALA A 24 -49.50 -40.93 -5.08
CA ALA A 24 -50.35 -41.29 -6.22
C ALA A 24 -49.48 -42.05 -7.25
N ALA A 25 -49.95 -43.27 -7.56
CA ALA A 25 -49.37 -44.14 -8.57
C ALA A 25 -49.88 -43.72 -9.95
N LEU A 26 -49.01 -43.54 -10.93
CA LEU A 26 -49.40 -43.39 -12.35
C LEU A 26 -48.86 -44.56 -13.18
N LYS A 27 -49.77 -45.11 -13.99
CA LYS A 27 -49.68 -46.29 -14.83
C LYS A 27 -48.61 -46.10 -15.94
N LYS A 28 -47.90 -47.20 -16.22
CA LYS A 28 -47.05 -47.39 -17.40
C LYS A 28 -47.93 -47.56 -18.64
N THR A 29 -47.68 -46.78 -19.69
CA THR A 29 -48.07 -47.06 -21.08
C THR A 29 -46.82 -47.25 -21.92
N ALA A 30 -46.73 -48.38 -22.57
CA ALA A 30 -45.66 -48.74 -23.48
C ALA A 30 -45.86 -48.04 -24.84
N ALA A 31 -44.80 -47.40 -25.33
CA ALA A 31 -44.76 -46.93 -26.73
C ALA A 31 -43.41 -47.20 -27.39
N LYS A 32 -43.49 -47.73 -28.55
CA LYS A 32 -42.59 -48.23 -29.59
C LYS A 32 -41.18 -47.63 -29.63
N LYS A 33 -40.19 -48.52 -29.77
CA LYS A 33 -38.85 -48.29 -30.18
C LYS A 33 -38.74 -47.70 -31.59
N THR A 34 -38.20 -46.51 -31.71
CA THR A 34 -37.59 -46.00 -32.95
C THR A 34 -36.13 -45.75 -32.68
N ALA A 35 -35.23 -46.44 -33.39
CA ALA A 35 -33.78 -46.31 -33.24
C ALA A 35 -33.32 -45.00 -33.89
N VAL A 36 -32.94 -44.03 -33.07
CA VAL A 36 -32.22 -42.85 -33.51
C VAL A 36 -30.75 -43.07 -33.19
N LYS A 37 -29.90 -43.04 -34.22
CA LYS A 37 -28.44 -43.09 -34.13
C LYS A 37 -27.94 -42.06 -33.13
N LYS A 38 -27.31 -42.49 -32.03
CA LYS A 38 -26.58 -41.65 -31.11
C LYS A 38 -25.34 -41.06 -31.80
N ALA A 39 -25.42 -39.81 -32.21
CA ALA A 39 -24.22 -38.99 -32.39
C ALA A 39 -23.60 -38.81 -31.00
N SER A 40 -22.38 -39.31 -30.79
CA SER A 40 -21.60 -39.11 -29.58
C SER A 40 -21.18 -37.63 -29.48
N ALA A 41 -21.97 -36.83 -28.80
CA ALA A 41 -21.53 -35.51 -28.38
C ALA A 41 -20.34 -35.71 -27.40
N LYS A 42 -19.12 -35.41 -27.86
CA LYS A 42 -17.98 -35.25 -26.96
C LYS A 42 -18.38 -34.24 -25.88
N LYS A 43 -18.59 -34.68 -24.65
CA LYS A 43 -18.65 -33.84 -23.48
C LYS A 43 -17.29 -33.15 -23.38
N THR A 44 -17.19 -31.90 -23.84
CA THR A 44 -16.12 -30.98 -23.41
C THR A 44 -16.32 -30.79 -21.92
N SER A 45 -15.56 -31.52 -21.12
CA SER A 45 -15.44 -31.20 -19.69
C SER A 45 -14.98 -29.77 -19.61
N ALA A 46 -15.84 -28.87 -19.16
CA ALA A 46 -15.40 -27.53 -18.79
C ALA A 46 -14.31 -27.72 -17.75
N ARG A 47 -13.05 -27.39 -18.12
CA ARG A 47 -11.95 -27.34 -17.15
C ARG A 47 -12.35 -26.34 -16.07
N GLU A 48 -12.33 -26.76 -14.82
CA GLU A 48 -12.49 -25.84 -13.72
C GLU A 48 -11.49 -24.68 -13.89
N PRO A 49 -11.91 -23.43 -13.65
CA PRO A 49 -11.03 -22.29 -13.80
C PRO A 49 -9.82 -22.44 -12.88
N ALA A 50 -8.62 -22.29 -13.44
CA ALA A 50 -7.38 -22.42 -12.69
C ALA A 50 -7.29 -21.31 -11.63
N ILE A 51 -7.03 -21.68 -10.37
CA ILE A 51 -6.81 -20.72 -9.28
C ILE A 51 -5.32 -20.44 -9.19
N TYR A 52 -4.92 -19.19 -9.46
CA TYR A 52 -3.55 -18.72 -9.38
C TYR A 52 -3.31 -18.05 -8.03
N LYS A 53 -2.68 -18.76 -7.08
CA LYS A 53 -2.38 -18.22 -5.74
C LYS A 53 -1.50 -16.97 -5.85
N GLY A 54 -1.97 -15.87 -5.27
CA GLY A 54 -1.28 -14.58 -5.29
C GLY A 54 -1.07 -14.02 -6.71
N LEU A 55 -1.93 -14.40 -7.66
CA LEU A 55 -1.88 -14.00 -9.07
C LEU A 55 -0.54 -14.35 -9.77
N ALA A 56 0.17 -15.36 -9.29
CA ALA A 56 1.43 -15.79 -9.88
C ALA A 56 1.22 -16.22 -11.34
N GLY A 57 1.94 -15.59 -12.28
CA GLY A 57 1.85 -15.86 -13.72
C GLY A 57 0.60 -15.25 -14.41
N VAL A 58 -0.20 -14.46 -13.70
CA VAL A 58 -1.33 -13.73 -14.29
C VAL A 58 -0.88 -12.34 -14.71
N THR A 59 -1.00 -12.03 -15.99
CA THR A 59 -0.84 -10.66 -16.49
C THR A 59 -2.10 -9.88 -16.19
N VAL A 60 -2.00 -8.84 -15.36
CA VAL A 60 -3.15 -8.03 -14.94
C VAL A 60 -3.31 -6.77 -15.79
N ASP A 61 -2.20 -6.16 -16.23
CA ASP A 61 -2.19 -4.97 -17.08
C ASP A 61 -0.76 -4.69 -17.59
N THR A 62 -0.60 -3.61 -18.35
CA THR A 62 0.68 -3.07 -18.81
C THR A 62 0.97 -1.73 -18.12
N THR A 63 2.25 -1.37 -18.01
CA THR A 63 2.68 -0.08 -17.48
C THR A 63 3.82 0.50 -18.31
N SER A 64 3.80 1.81 -18.50
CA SER A 64 4.92 2.59 -19.09
C SER A 64 5.80 3.25 -18.02
N VAL A 65 5.48 3.06 -16.73
CA VAL A 65 6.14 3.77 -15.63
C VAL A 65 7.46 3.12 -15.27
N SER A 66 7.49 1.80 -15.18
CA SER A 66 8.71 1.06 -14.85
C SER A 66 8.77 -0.28 -15.56
N LYS A 67 9.99 -0.83 -15.65
CA LYS A 67 10.23 -2.18 -16.13
C LYS A 67 11.21 -2.88 -15.19
N VAL A 68 10.75 -3.99 -14.63
CA VAL A 68 11.58 -4.90 -13.84
C VAL A 68 12.14 -5.98 -14.76
N MET A 69 13.44 -6.22 -14.71
CA MET A 69 14.15 -7.24 -15.50
C MET A 69 14.87 -8.21 -14.56
N PRO A 70 14.19 -9.31 -14.11
CA PRO A 70 14.74 -10.23 -13.13
C PRO A 70 16.02 -10.94 -13.59
N GLU A 71 16.16 -11.14 -14.91
CA GLU A 71 17.29 -11.85 -15.51
C GLU A 71 18.60 -11.08 -15.38
N THR A 72 18.54 -9.76 -15.38
CA THR A 72 19.68 -8.84 -15.26
C THR A 72 19.73 -8.12 -13.92
N ASN A 73 18.82 -8.42 -13.00
CA ASN A 73 18.63 -7.70 -11.74
C ASN A 73 18.56 -6.18 -11.95
N SER A 74 17.82 -5.75 -12.98
CA SER A 74 17.71 -4.34 -13.34
C SER A 74 16.28 -3.83 -13.24
N LEU A 75 16.19 -2.53 -12.97
CA LEU A 75 14.97 -1.78 -12.87
C LEU A 75 15.14 -0.47 -13.64
N THR A 76 14.14 -0.11 -14.45
CA THR A 76 14.11 1.18 -15.12
C THR A 76 12.86 1.96 -14.74
N TYR A 77 12.98 3.28 -14.64
CA TYR A 77 11.86 4.23 -14.49
C TYR A 77 11.75 5.04 -15.78
N ARG A 78 10.62 4.97 -16.46
CA ARG A 78 10.40 5.67 -17.73
C ARG A 78 11.52 5.46 -18.76
N GLY A 79 12.21 4.30 -18.71
CA GLY A 79 13.33 3.96 -19.58
C GLY A 79 14.72 4.28 -19.03
N TYR A 80 14.83 5.08 -17.97
CA TYR A 80 16.11 5.38 -17.31
C TYR A 80 16.47 4.27 -16.33
N ALA A 81 17.72 3.84 -16.31
CA ALA A 81 18.21 2.88 -15.33
C ALA A 81 18.14 3.48 -13.90
N VAL A 82 17.61 2.73 -12.95
CA VAL A 82 17.46 3.25 -11.57
C VAL A 82 18.80 3.57 -10.91
N GLN A 83 19.86 2.85 -11.29
CA GLN A 83 21.22 3.10 -10.82
C GLN A 83 21.72 4.49 -11.26
N ASP A 84 21.44 4.88 -12.52
CA ASP A 84 21.82 6.19 -13.04
C ASP A 84 21.03 7.31 -12.37
N LEU A 85 19.73 7.08 -12.15
CA LEU A 85 18.88 8.01 -11.40
C LEU A 85 19.36 8.19 -9.96
N ALA A 86 19.69 7.11 -9.26
CA ALA A 86 20.19 7.14 -7.89
C ALA A 86 21.57 7.83 -7.77
N ALA A 87 22.43 7.69 -8.80
CA ALA A 87 23.75 8.32 -8.81
C ALA A 87 23.70 9.83 -9.10
N ASN A 88 22.81 10.26 -10.01
CA ASN A 88 22.87 11.57 -10.65
C ASN A 88 21.69 12.49 -10.36
N CYS A 89 20.56 11.97 -9.87
CA CYS A 89 19.35 12.75 -9.63
C CYS A 89 19.06 12.89 -8.13
N ARG A 90 18.25 13.90 -7.81
CA ARG A 90 17.57 14.02 -6.50
C ARG A 90 16.17 13.41 -6.59
N PHE A 91 15.58 13.09 -5.47
CA PHE A 91 14.25 12.47 -5.43
C PHE A 91 13.19 13.32 -6.13
N GLU A 92 13.24 14.65 -6.00
CA GLU A 92 12.28 15.55 -6.66
C GLU A 92 12.32 15.45 -8.20
N GLU A 93 13.51 15.22 -8.78
CA GLU A 93 13.67 15.00 -10.23
C GLU A 93 13.05 13.67 -10.66
N VAL A 94 13.22 12.63 -9.86
CA VAL A 94 12.63 11.31 -10.12
C VAL A 94 11.11 11.35 -9.92
N ALA A 95 10.61 12.03 -8.90
CA ALA A 95 9.17 12.22 -8.71
C ALA A 95 8.54 12.94 -9.92
N TYR A 96 9.20 13.97 -10.43
CA TYR A 96 8.78 14.64 -11.67
C TYR A 96 8.76 13.68 -12.86
N LEU A 97 9.86 12.93 -13.06
CA LEU A 97 9.98 11.92 -14.13
C LEU A 97 8.82 10.92 -14.09
N MET A 98 8.48 10.41 -12.91
CA MET A 98 7.41 9.42 -12.76
C MET A 98 6.06 9.95 -13.22
N TRP A 99 5.76 11.20 -12.94
CA TRP A 99 4.46 11.81 -13.26
C TRP A 99 4.40 12.38 -14.68
N HIS A 100 5.49 12.94 -15.18
CA HIS A 100 5.52 13.65 -16.47
C HIS A 100 6.15 12.85 -17.62
N GLY A 101 6.82 11.73 -17.31
CA GLY A 101 7.38 10.82 -18.33
C GLY A 101 8.82 11.10 -18.74
N GLU A 102 9.33 12.32 -18.50
CA GLU A 102 10.68 12.77 -18.84
C GLU A 102 11.31 13.51 -17.66
N LEU A 103 12.64 13.53 -17.58
CA LEU A 103 13.37 14.30 -16.58
C LEU A 103 13.10 15.81 -16.76
N PRO A 104 12.99 16.57 -15.67
CA PRO A 104 12.69 17.99 -15.76
C PRO A 104 13.87 18.80 -16.28
N THR A 105 13.58 19.82 -17.08
CA THR A 105 14.51 20.94 -17.27
C THR A 105 14.72 21.69 -15.96
N ARG A 106 15.78 22.49 -15.85
CA ARG A 106 16.05 23.30 -14.66
C ARG A 106 14.87 24.23 -14.28
N ALA A 107 14.13 24.74 -15.28
CA ALA A 107 12.99 25.59 -15.04
C ALA A 107 11.79 24.79 -14.47
N GLN A 108 11.51 23.64 -15.04
CA GLN A 108 10.46 22.72 -14.59
C GLN A 108 10.74 22.19 -13.17
N LEU A 109 11.99 21.81 -12.89
CA LEU A 109 12.38 21.37 -11.54
C LEU A 109 12.15 22.48 -10.50
N ARG A 110 12.60 23.71 -10.81
CA ARG A 110 12.35 24.85 -9.87
C ARG A 110 10.87 25.10 -9.63
N ALA A 111 10.03 24.99 -10.66
CA ALA A 111 8.59 25.16 -10.52
C ALA A 111 7.97 24.02 -9.68
N PHE A 112 8.36 22.77 -9.92
CA PHE A 112 7.93 21.60 -9.18
C PHE A 112 8.31 21.69 -7.70
N GLU A 113 9.57 22.01 -7.40
CA GLU A 113 10.04 22.20 -6.02
C GLU A 113 9.33 23.36 -5.32
N ALA A 114 9.08 24.47 -6.02
CA ALA A 114 8.38 25.60 -5.43
C ALA A 114 6.93 25.26 -5.08
N ASP A 115 6.24 24.51 -5.94
CA ASP A 115 4.88 24.02 -5.69
C ASP A 115 4.86 23.04 -4.51
N GLU A 116 5.73 22.01 -4.52
CA GLU A 116 5.86 21.07 -3.40
C GLU A 116 6.09 21.78 -2.07
N ARG A 117 7.08 22.68 -2.01
CA ARG A 117 7.44 23.44 -0.80
C ARG A 117 6.32 24.32 -0.29
N SER A 118 5.46 24.84 -1.19
CA SER A 118 4.30 25.64 -0.83
C SER A 118 3.21 24.85 -0.12
N ARG A 119 3.13 23.51 -0.38
CA ARG A 119 2.06 22.61 0.07
C ARG A 119 2.40 21.78 1.31
N ARG A 120 3.63 21.87 1.86
CA ARG A 120 4.12 21.06 2.99
C ARG A 120 3.30 21.18 4.27
N GLY A 121 2.55 22.26 4.43
CA GLY A 121 1.77 22.55 5.64
C GLY A 121 0.55 21.65 5.78
N ILE A 122 0.26 21.20 7.01
CA ILE A 122 -1.01 20.55 7.37
C ILE A 122 -1.82 21.45 8.28
N SER A 123 -3.15 21.36 8.19
CA SER A 123 -4.07 22.20 8.98
C SER A 123 -3.93 21.95 10.49
N ARG A 124 -4.34 22.93 11.30
CA ARG A 124 -4.39 22.77 12.76
C ARG A 124 -5.32 21.61 13.16
N ALA A 125 -6.44 21.46 12.47
CA ALA A 125 -7.36 20.34 12.70
C ALA A 125 -6.66 18.99 12.48
N HIS A 126 -5.89 18.85 11.41
CA HIS A 126 -5.12 17.63 11.14
C HIS A 126 -4.05 17.36 12.22
N VAL A 127 -3.34 18.42 12.66
CA VAL A 127 -2.38 18.30 13.79
C VAL A 127 -3.09 17.82 15.06
N ASN A 128 -4.27 18.31 15.35
CA ASN A 128 -5.07 17.88 16.50
C ASN A 128 -5.46 16.40 16.38
N VAL A 129 -5.87 15.93 15.19
CA VAL A 129 -6.17 14.51 14.94
C VAL A 129 -4.92 13.65 15.21
N ILE A 130 -3.76 14.02 14.67
CA ILE A 130 -2.50 13.28 14.91
C ILE A 130 -2.16 13.24 16.39
N SER A 131 -2.43 14.29 17.15
CA SER A 131 -2.15 14.35 18.59
C SER A 131 -2.98 13.36 19.43
N GLN A 132 -4.10 12.88 18.88
CA GLN A 132 -4.99 11.90 19.55
C GLN A 132 -4.57 10.45 19.28
N TYR A 133 -3.63 10.19 18.37
CA TYR A 133 -3.23 8.82 18.07
C TYR A 133 -2.55 8.16 19.26
N PRO A 134 -2.88 6.88 19.57
CA PRO A 134 -2.21 6.14 20.62
C PRO A 134 -0.71 6.07 20.37
N LYS A 135 0.11 6.47 21.35
CA LYS A 135 1.58 6.48 21.22
C LYS A 135 2.17 5.10 20.89
N LYS A 136 1.47 4.01 21.24
CA LYS A 136 1.86 2.62 20.97
C LYS A 136 1.34 2.08 19.64
N ALA A 137 0.50 2.84 18.91
CA ALA A 137 0.03 2.41 17.59
C ALA A 137 1.20 2.27 16.61
N HIS A 138 1.10 1.35 15.68
CA HIS A 138 2.12 1.22 14.64
C HIS A 138 2.18 2.49 13.78
N PRO A 139 3.37 3.06 13.43
CA PRO A 139 3.47 4.30 12.66
C PRO A 139 2.72 4.26 11.32
N MET A 140 2.70 3.12 10.64
CA MET A 140 1.95 2.95 9.40
C MET A 140 0.43 3.03 9.58
N ASP A 141 -0.11 2.68 10.76
CA ASP A 141 -1.54 2.82 11.05
C ASP A 141 -1.92 4.28 11.21
N THR A 142 -1.08 5.07 11.89
CA THR A 142 -1.31 6.50 12.05
C THR A 142 -1.13 7.24 10.73
N LEU A 143 -0.16 6.86 9.90
CA LEU A 143 0.00 7.41 8.56
C LEU A 143 -1.21 7.13 7.68
N ARG A 144 -1.67 5.87 7.63
CA ARG A 144 -2.87 5.47 6.88
C ARG A 144 -4.10 6.28 7.31
N THR A 145 -4.29 6.44 8.62
CA THR A 145 -5.40 7.23 9.17
C THR A 145 -5.26 8.71 8.83
N SER A 146 -4.05 9.26 8.85
CA SER A 146 -3.78 10.65 8.48
C SER A 146 -4.09 10.93 7.00
N VAL A 147 -3.73 10.02 6.10
CA VAL A 147 -4.04 10.17 4.67
C VAL A 147 -5.54 10.05 4.44
N SER A 148 -6.22 9.11 5.08
CA SER A 148 -7.67 9.00 5.03
C SER A 148 -8.36 10.26 5.56
N TYR A 149 -7.88 10.81 6.67
CA TYR A 149 -8.38 12.08 7.21
C TYR A 149 -8.17 13.25 6.23
N LEU A 150 -7.02 13.32 5.56
CA LEU A 150 -6.78 14.35 4.54
C LEU A 150 -7.86 14.29 3.46
N GLY A 151 -8.26 13.12 3.00
CA GLY A 151 -9.35 12.94 2.04
C GLY A 151 -10.70 13.47 2.53
N THR A 152 -10.96 13.51 3.84
CA THR A 152 -12.20 14.07 4.38
C THR A 152 -12.24 15.62 4.36
N THR A 153 -11.08 16.27 4.22
CA THR A 153 -10.96 17.73 4.14
C THR A 153 -11.02 18.26 2.71
N GLU A 154 -11.01 17.37 1.73
CA GLU A 154 -11.05 17.65 0.31
C GLU A 154 -12.37 17.09 -0.26
N THR A 155 -13.06 17.86 -1.08
CA THR A 155 -14.27 17.39 -1.78
C THR A 155 -13.86 16.66 -3.07
N ALA A 156 -13.13 15.54 -2.92
CA ALA A 156 -12.71 14.73 -4.05
C ALA A 156 -13.81 13.70 -4.38
N TRP A 157 -14.45 13.85 -5.52
CA TRP A 157 -15.32 12.82 -6.08
C TRP A 157 -14.52 12.01 -7.11
N GLY A 158 -14.71 10.70 -7.13
CA GLY A 158 -14.08 9.84 -8.13
C GLY A 158 -14.48 10.22 -9.55
N GLY A 159 -13.56 10.00 -10.51
CA GLY A 159 -13.77 10.27 -11.93
C GLY A 159 -13.52 11.73 -12.35
N GLU A 160 -12.82 12.50 -11.53
CA GLU A 160 -12.35 13.84 -11.90
C GLU A 160 -11.21 13.82 -12.92
N PRO A 161 -10.95 14.93 -13.63
CA PRO A 161 -9.84 15.04 -14.57
C PRO A 161 -8.48 14.72 -13.92
N ALA A 162 -7.60 14.09 -14.69
CA ALA A 162 -6.26 13.66 -14.23
C ALA A 162 -5.41 14.81 -13.66
N GLU A 163 -5.58 16.03 -14.16
CA GLU A 163 -4.88 17.22 -13.67
C GLU A 163 -5.21 17.55 -12.22
N LYS A 164 -6.47 17.34 -11.80
CA LYS A 164 -6.86 17.53 -10.41
C LYS A 164 -6.27 16.45 -9.50
N ASP A 165 -6.22 15.21 -9.97
CA ASP A 165 -5.59 14.12 -9.23
C ASP A 165 -4.08 14.31 -9.11
N LEU A 166 -3.42 14.87 -10.12
CA LEU A 166 -2.00 15.24 -10.05
C LEU A 166 -1.77 16.32 -8.98
N GLY A 167 -2.64 17.32 -8.88
CA GLY A 167 -2.60 18.33 -7.81
C GLY A 167 -2.74 17.71 -6.41
N ARG A 168 -3.65 16.75 -6.24
CA ARG A 168 -3.84 15.99 -4.99
C ARG A 168 -2.66 15.09 -4.68
N ALA A 169 -2.06 14.46 -5.70
CA ALA A 169 -0.84 13.68 -5.56
C ALA A 169 0.31 14.56 -5.06
N MET A 170 0.46 15.79 -5.58
CA MET A 170 1.42 16.76 -5.10
C MET A 170 1.15 17.17 -3.65
N ASP A 171 -0.10 17.38 -3.28
CA ASP A 171 -0.47 17.64 -1.88
C ASP A 171 -0.07 16.50 -0.95
N MET A 172 -0.30 15.25 -1.34
CA MET A 172 0.11 14.08 -0.55
C MET A 172 1.63 13.95 -0.49
N LEU A 173 2.34 14.13 -1.61
CA LEU A 173 3.79 14.11 -1.65
C LEU A 173 4.40 15.11 -0.67
N ALA A 174 3.86 16.32 -0.64
CA ALA A 174 4.35 17.41 0.23
C ALA A 174 3.94 17.24 1.70
N LYS A 175 2.72 16.75 1.97
CA LYS A 175 2.13 16.70 3.33
C LYS A 175 2.48 15.43 4.10
N ILE A 176 2.66 14.29 3.43
CA ILE A 176 2.99 13.00 4.08
C ILE A 176 4.24 13.10 4.96
N PRO A 177 5.38 13.68 4.52
CA PRO A 177 6.54 13.87 5.37
C PRO A 177 6.23 14.69 6.63
N THR A 178 5.38 15.71 6.53
CA THR A 178 4.97 16.54 7.67
C THR A 178 4.06 15.77 8.64
N MET A 179 3.17 14.90 8.15
CA MET A 179 2.35 14.02 8.99
C MET A 179 3.22 13.05 9.77
N ILE A 180 4.17 12.38 9.10
CA ILE A 180 5.10 11.41 9.71
C ILE A 180 5.94 12.10 10.79
N ALA A 181 6.54 13.24 10.48
CA ALA A 181 7.37 13.97 11.42
C ALA A 181 6.57 14.49 12.63
N THR A 182 5.31 14.90 12.41
CA THR A 182 4.42 15.34 13.49
C THR A 182 4.08 14.19 14.45
N ASP A 183 3.69 13.01 13.91
CA ASP A 183 3.41 11.81 14.70
C ASP A 183 4.67 11.33 15.44
N TYR A 184 5.82 11.25 14.76
CA TYR A 184 7.09 10.89 15.39
C TYR A 184 7.42 11.77 16.60
N ARG A 185 7.29 13.09 16.46
CA ARG A 185 7.60 14.02 17.55
C ARG A 185 6.62 13.90 18.70
N PHE A 186 5.31 13.77 18.42
CA PHE A 186 4.30 13.58 19.47
C PHE A 186 4.49 12.29 20.26
N ARG A 187 4.89 11.19 19.59
CA ARG A 187 5.26 9.94 20.25
C ARG A 187 6.42 10.09 21.22
N LYS A 188 7.37 10.97 20.89
CA LYS A 188 8.55 11.29 21.73
C LYS A 188 8.26 12.36 22.79
N GLY A 189 7.03 12.87 22.89
CA GLY A 189 6.69 13.96 23.79
C GLY A 189 7.27 15.33 23.39
N LEU A 190 7.68 15.46 22.13
CA LEU A 190 8.30 16.66 21.59
C LEU A 190 7.28 17.56 20.88
N ARG A 191 7.53 18.87 20.87
CA ARG A 191 6.74 19.80 20.09
C ARG A 191 6.96 19.56 18.58
N ARG A 192 5.92 19.69 17.79
CA ARG A 192 5.99 19.69 16.33
C ARG A 192 6.93 20.80 15.84
N ILE A 193 7.65 20.51 14.74
CA ILE A 193 8.43 21.50 13.97
C ILE A 193 7.70 21.74 12.65
N THR A 194 7.56 23.02 12.28
CA THR A 194 6.95 23.41 10.99
C THR A 194 7.91 23.15 9.84
N PRO A 195 7.41 22.78 8.65
CA PRO A 195 8.26 22.61 7.48
C PRO A 195 8.89 23.96 7.05
N ARG A 196 10.06 23.88 6.47
CA ARG A 196 10.80 25.00 5.87
C ARG A 196 10.71 24.95 4.35
N LYS A 197 10.63 26.11 3.71
CA LYS A 197 10.55 26.24 2.23
C LYS A 197 11.90 26.32 1.54
N ASP A 198 12.98 26.60 2.29
CA ASP A 198 14.34 26.71 1.78
C ASP A 198 15.11 25.40 1.75
N LEU A 199 14.58 24.34 2.33
CA LEU A 199 15.17 23.00 2.37
C LEU A 199 14.61 22.09 1.26
N THR A 200 15.43 21.16 0.75
CA THR A 200 14.96 20.04 -0.09
C THR A 200 13.99 19.17 0.70
N MET A 201 13.30 18.24 0.03
CA MET A 201 12.37 17.34 0.71
C MET A 201 13.07 16.50 1.79
N SER A 202 14.21 15.91 1.46
CA SER A 202 15.00 15.08 2.38
C SER A 202 15.52 15.90 3.57
N GLU A 203 16.12 17.06 3.34
CA GLU A 203 16.59 17.95 4.41
C GLU A 203 15.45 18.40 5.33
N ASN A 204 14.31 18.78 4.74
CA ASN A 204 13.14 19.23 5.49
C ASN A 204 12.54 18.10 6.35
N PHE A 205 12.53 16.87 5.85
CA PHE A 205 12.08 15.71 6.63
C PHE A 205 12.92 15.52 7.90
N PHE A 206 14.25 15.51 7.77
CA PHE A 206 15.14 15.42 8.93
C PHE A 206 14.99 16.62 9.86
N HIS A 207 14.90 17.83 9.32
CA HIS A 207 14.63 19.03 10.10
C HIS A 207 13.36 18.90 10.94
N MET A 208 12.27 18.46 10.34
CA MET A 208 10.99 18.30 11.05
C MET A 208 11.02 17.19 12.09
N CYS A 209 11.70 16.07 11.82
CA CYS A 209 11.82 14.96 12.77
C CYS A 209 12.74 15.28 13.95
N PHE A 210 13.94 15.78 13.66
CA PHE A 210 15.04 15.85 14.62
C PHE A 210 15.47 17.27 15.01
N GLY A 211 14.90 18.30 14.40
CA GLY A 211 15.23 19.70 14.67
C GLY A 211 16.52 20.19 14.03
N LYS A 212 17.18 19.34 13.22
CA LYS A 212 18.44 19.66 12.53
C LYS A 212 18.52 18.95 11.19
N VAL A 213 19.30 19.51 10.28
CA VAL A 213 19.69 18.86 9.03
C VAL A 213 21.00 18.09 9.29
N PRO A 214 21.07 16.79 9.01
CA PRO A 214 22.27 15.98 9.19
C PRO A 214 23.33 16.28 8.11
N PRO A 215 24.55 15.69 8.19
CA PRO A 215 25.56 15.80 7.16
C PRO A 215 25.05 15.41 5.76
N LYS A 216 25.67 15.95 4.72
CA LYS A 216 25.26 15.77 3.30
C LYS A 216 25.21 14.31 2.88
N GLU A 217 26.11 13.49 3.40
CA GLU A 217 26.18 12.05 3.13
C GLU A 217 24.91 11.32 3.59
N VAL A 218 24.38 11.70 4.75
CA VAL A 218 23.14 11.14 5.29
C VAL A 218 21.95 11.60 4.47
N ILE A 219 21.90 12.87 4.06
CA ILE A 219 20.86 13.39 3.17
C ILE A 219 20.91 12.65 1.83
N LYS A 220 22.10 12.49 1.24
CA LYS A 220 22.26 11.78 -0.03
C LYS A 220 21.81 10.31 0.08
N ALA A 221 22.20 9.61 1.14
CA ALA A 221 21.80 8.22 1.35
C ALA A 221 20.28 8.09 1.49
N PHE A 222 19.63 9.01 2.21
CA PHE A 222 18.18 9.03 2.35
C PHE A 222 17.49 9.35 1.02
N ASP A 223 17.98 10.31 0.27
CA ASP A 223 17.47 10.70 -1.04
C ASP A 223 17.55 9.54 -2.05
N ILE A 224 18.69 8.84 -2.08
CA ILE A 224 18.87 7.62 -2.87
C ILE A 224 17.84 6.55 -2.45
N SER A 225 17.61 6.37 -1.15
CA SER A 225 16.61 5.42 -0.69
C SER A 225 15.20 5.75 -1.19
N LEU A 226 14.82 7.03 -1.20
CA LEU A 226 13.53 7.47 -1.76
C LEU A 226 13.43 7.18 -3.26
N ILE A 227 14.52 7.38 -4.02
CA ILE A 227 14.58 7.05 -5.45
C ILE A 227 14.38 5.55 -5.67
N LEU A 228 15.10 4.70 -4.93
CA LEU A 228 15.03 3.24 -5.06
C LEU A 228 13.66 2.68 -4.66
N TYR A 229 12.95 3.33 -3.75
CA TYR A 229 11.60 2.94 -3.32
C TYR A 229 10.46 3.58 -4.13
N ALA A 230 10.78 4.47 -5.09
CA ALA A 230 9.75 5.23 -5.80
C ALA A 230 8.80 4.35 -6.60
N GLU A 231 9.29 3.26 -7.21
CA GLU A 231 8.48 2.44 -8.11
C GLU A 231 9.04 1.00 -8.24
N HIS A 232 8.14 0.02 -8.38
CA HIS A 232 8.51 -1.36 -8.71
C HIS A 232 7.34 -2.07 -9.43
N SER A 233 6.87 -1.50 -10.54
CA SER A 233 5.79 -2.05 -11.37
C SER A 233 4.50 -2.30 -10.57
N PHE A 234 3.83 -3.44 -10.75
CA PHE A 234 2.61 -3.81 -10.03
C PHE A 234 2.92 -4.46 -8.68
N ASN A 235 3.72 -3.79 -7.83
CA ASN A 235 3.86 -4.21 -6.45
C ASN A 235 2.50 -4.22 -5.72
N ALA A 236 2.43 -4.86 -4.55
CA ALA A 236 1.16 -5.04 -3.83
C ALA A 236 0.44 -3.73 -3.49
N SER A 237 1.15 -2.65 -3.20
CA SER A 237 0.55 -1.34 -2.92
C SER A 237 -0.02 -0.71 -4.18
N THR A 238 0.74 -0.72 -5.29
CA THR A 238 0.28 -0.22 -6.60
C THR A 238 -0.94 -1.01 -7.06
N PHE A 239 -0.91 -2.34 -6.95
CA PHE A 239 -2.05 -3.18 -7.33
C PHE A 239 -3.29 -2.87 -6.48
N THR A 240 -3.14 -2.72 -5.16
CA THR A 240 -4.23 -2.34 -4.25
C THR A 240 -4.82 -0.97 -4.63
N ALA A 241 -3.97 0.02 -4.85
CA ALA A 241 -4.39 1.36 -5.25
C ALA A 241 -5.16 1.32 -6.59
N ARG A 242 -4.67 0.55 -7.58
CA ARG A 242 -5.34 0.37 -8.88
C ARG A 242 -6.71 -0.29 -8.74
N VAL A 243 -6.85 -1.31 -7.86
CA VAL A 243 -8.14 -1.96 -7.60
C VAL A 243 -9.15 -0.95 -7.04
N ILE A 244 -8.74 -0.11 -6.09
CA ILE A 244 -9.61 0.94 -5.53
C ILE A 244 -9.97 1.96 -6.61
N THR A 245 -8.99 2.44 -7.38
CA THR A 245 -9.19 3.41 -8.46
C THR A 245 -10.09 2.87 -9.56
N SER A 246 -10.06 1.56 -9.84
CA SER A 246 -10.90 0.92 -10.86
C SER A 246 -12.40 1.06 -10.57
N SER A 247 -12.78 1.26 -9.31
CA SER A 247 -14.16 1.57 -8.89
C SER A 247 -14.53 3.05 -9.04
N ARG A 248 -13.63 3.88 -9.59
CA ARG A 248 -13.73 5.35 -9.65
C ARG A 248 -13.76 6.02 -8.28
N SER A 249 -13.19 5.39 -7.27
CA SER A 249 -12.95 6.04 -5.99
C SER A 249 -11.86 7.11 -6.10
N ASP A 250 -11.76 7.97 -5.08
CA ASP A 250 -10.80 9.07 -5.03
C ASP A 250 -9.36 8.60 -4.75
N ILE A 251 -8.39 9.47 -5.07
CA ILE A 251 -6.97 9.15 -4.91
C ILE A 251 -6.55 8.97 -3.44
N TYR A 252 -7.20 9.64 -2.48
CA TYR A 252 -6.89 9.48 -1.04
C TYR A 252 -7.27 8.08 -0.55
N SER A 253 -8.42 7.57 -0.99
CA SER A 253 -8.86 6.20 -0.74
C SER A 253 -7.88 5.18 -1.34
N ALA A 254 -7.42 5.42 -2.58
CA ALA A 254 -6.46 4.56 -3.25
C ALA A 254 -5.11 4.52 -2.51
N VAL A 255 -4.56 5.69 -2.13
CA VAL A 255 -3.29 5.77 -1.37
C VAL A 255 -3.44 5.21 0.04
N THR A 256 -4.58 5.44 0.71
CA THR A 256 -4.89 4.83 2.02
C THR A 256 -4.83 3.30 1.95
N GLY A 257 -5.44 2.69 0.92
CA GLY A 257 -5.36 1.24 0.68
C GLY A 257 -3.94 0.77 0.36
N GLY A 258 -3.20 1.53 -0.46
CA GLY A 258 -1.80 1.28 -0.76
C GLY A 258 -0.91 1.26 0.49
N ILE A 259 -1.09 2.23 1.41
CA ILE A 259 -0.39 2.26 2.71
C ILE A 259 -0.77 1.05 3.57
N GLY A 260 -2.04 0.64 3.56
CA GLY A 260 -2.50 -0.57 4.24
C GLY A 260 -1.79 -1.82 3.74
N SER A 261 -1.64 -1.98 2.43
CA SER A 261 -0.89 -3.06 1.81
C SER A 261 0.61 -2.98 2.14
N LEU A 262 1.19 -1.76 2.10
CA LEU A 262 2.62 -1.54 2.37
C LEU A 262 3.03 -1.98 3.77
N LYS A 263 2.16 -1.87 4.78
CA LYS A 263 2.42 -2.33 6.14
C LYS A 263 2.66 -3.84 6.25
N GLY A 264 2.18 -4.64 5.30
CA GLY A 264 2.25 -6.10 5.36
C GLY A 264 3.70 -6.62 5.46
N PRO A 265 3.96 -7.66 6.28
CA PRO A 265 5.31 -8.19 6.51
C PRO A 265 5.96 -8.79 5.24
N LEU A 266 5.16 -9.15 4.24
CA LEU A 266 5.65 -9.65 2.94
C LEU A 266 5.77 -8.53 1.89
N HIS A 267 5.72 -7.26 2.31
CA HIS A 267 5.87 -6.09 1.46
C HIS A 267 6.75 -5.05 2.17
N GLY A 268 6.30 -3.83 2.41
CA GLY A 268 7.10 -2.81 3.08
C GLY A 268 7.51 -3.14 4.51
N GLY A 269 6.76 -3.99 5.22
CA GLY A 269 7.15 -4.51 6.54
C GLY A 269 8.44 -5.35 6.54
N ALA A 270 8.89 -5.83 5.37
CA ALA A 270 10.18 -6.51 5.24
C ALA A 270 11.36 -5.58 5.61
N ASN A 271 11.32 -4.32 5.20
CA ASN A 271 12.37 -3.34 5.53
C ASN A 271 12.45 -3.04 7.02
N GLU A 272 11.30 -2.99 7.70
CA GLU A 272 11.25 -2.84 9.16
C GLU A 272 11.90 -4.04 9.85
N ALA A 273 11.61 -5.25 9.41
CA ALA A 273 12.23 -6.46 9.93
C ALA A 273 13.75 -6.48 9.72
N VAL A 274 14.25 -6.03 8.56
CA VAL A 274 15.69 -5.86 8.31
C VAL A 274 16.32 -4.88 9.31
N MET A 275 15.66 -3.75 9.57
CA MET A 275 16.15 -2.79 10.55
C MET A 275 16.22 -3.39 11.96
N HIS A 276 15.24 -4.21 12.36
CA HIS A 276 15.30 -4.94 13.63
C HIS A 276 16.48 -5.92 13.67
N ASN A 277 16.72 -6.66 12.59
CA ASN A 277 17.90 -7.53 12.49
C ASN A 277 19.21 -6.74 12.67
N LEU A 278 19.36 -5.60 11.99
CA LEU A 278 20.55 -4.76 12.12
C LEU A 278 20.72 -4.19 13.53
N LEU A 279 19.63 -3.79 14.19
CA LEU A 279 19.67 -3.32 15.59
C LEU A 279 20.04 -4.45 16.57
N GLU A 280 19.68 -5.70 16.29
CA GLU A 280 20.07 -6.89 17.05
C GLU A 280 21.54 -7.24 16.83
N ILE A 281 22.02 -7.21 15.60
CA ILE A 281 23.42 -7.49 15.21
C ILE A 281 24.37 -6.45 15.80
N LYS A 282 24.05 -5.17 15.73
CA LYS A 282 24.78 -3.99 16.26
C LYS A 282 26.13 -3.69 15.59
N THR A 283 26.95 -4.71 15.29
CA THR A 283 28.28 -4.50 14.71
C THR A 283 28.56 -5.53 13.60
N PRO A 284 29.34 -5.19 12.56
CA PRO A 284 29.68 -6.14 11.49
C PRO A 284 30.31 -7.43 11.99
N ALA A 285 31.15 -7.38 13.01
CA ALA A 285 31.82 -8.53 13.58
C ALA A 285 30.85 -9.60 14.16
N ARG A 286 29.63 -9.21 14.52
CA ARG A 286 28.61 -10.13 15.03
C ARG A 286 27.72 -10.72 13.94
N ALA A 287 27.76 -10.15 12.73
CA ALA A 287 26.80 -10.48 11.67
C ALA A 287 26.88 -11.97 11.25
N GLU A 288 28.09 -12.49 11.06
CA GLU A 288 28.29 -13.87 10.63
C GLU A 288 27.73 -14.85 11.65
N LYS A 289 28.10 -14.69 12.93
CA LYS A 289 27.59 -15.57 13.99
C LYS A 289 26.08 -15.50 14.09
N TRP A 290 25.51 -14.32 14.10
CA TRP A 290 24.07 -14.12 14.17
C TRP A 290 23.35 -14.81 13.00
N LEU A 291 23.87 -14.67 11.78
CA LEU A 291 23.29 -15.29 10.59
C LEU A 291 23.35 -16.82 10.66
N ARG A 292 24.47 -17.39 11.11
CA ARG A 292 24.63 -18.84 11.30
C ARG A 292 23.68 -19.38 12.36
N ASP A 293 23.51 -18.67 13.48
CA ASP A 293 22.58 -19.04 14.54
C ASP A 293 21.13 -19.09 14.02
N LYS A 294 20.70 -18.07 13.26
CA LYS A 294 19.38 -18.02 12.61
C LYS A 294 19.16 -19.16 11.62
N GLN A 295 20.17 -19.43 10.79
CA GLN A 295 20.11 -20.51 9.81
C GLN A 295 20.04 -21.88 10.49
N ALA A 296 20.81 -22.11 11.54
CA ALA A 296 20.78 -23.35 12.32
C ALA A 296 19.43 -23.56 13.01
N ALA A 297 18.77 -22.48 13.43
CA ALA A 297 17.42 -22.51 14.00
C ALA A 297 16.31 -22.68 12.93
N GLY A 298 16.64 -22.66 11.63
CA GLY A 298 15.65 -22.71 10.55
C GLY A 298 14.80 -21.44 10.43
N GLU A 299 15.26 -20.34 11.02
CA GLU A 299 14.54 -19.06 10.98
C GLU A 299 14.76 -18.33 9.66
N LEU A 300 13.70 -17.69 9.16
CA LEU A 300 13.77 -16.84 7.98
C LEU A 300 14.51 -15.55 8.31
N VAL A 301 15.54 -15.21 7.53
CA VAL A 301 16.27 -13.95 7.65
C VAL A 301 15.72 -12.95 6.65
N MET A 302 15.00 -11.94 7.14
CA MET A 302 14.47 -10.88 6.30
C MET A 302 15.60 -10.01 5.72
N GLY A 303 15.47 -9.64 4.44
CA GLY A 303 16.50 -8.95 3.66
C GLY A 303 17.27 -9.89 2.72
N PHE A 304 17.01 -11.19 2.78
CA PHE A 304 17.55 -12.18 1.86
C PHE A 304 16.42 -12.88 1.11
N GLY A 305 16.61 -13.05 -0.21
CA GLY A 305 15.61 -13.61 -1.10
C GLY A 305 14.54 -12.57 -1.48
N HIS A 306 14.24 -12.54 -2.77
CA HIS A 306 13.24 -11.66 -3.34
C HIS A 306 12.28 -12.45 -4.23
N ARG A 307 10.99 -12.08 -4.27
CA ARG A 307 10.00 -12.81 -5.07
C ARG A 307 10.26 -12.67 -6.57
N VAL A 308 10.83 -11.57 -7.00
CA VAL A 308 11.07 -11.24 -8.41
C VAL A 308 12.53 -11.50 -8.79
N TYR A 309 13.48 -10.89 -8.09
CA TYR A 309 14.91 -11.08 -8.33
C TYR A 309 15.39 -12.41 -7.79
N LYS A 310 16.23 -13.13 -8.56
CA LYS A 310 16.71 -14.47 -8.22
C LYS A 310 18.21 -14.53 -7.95
N GLN A 311 18.96 -13.55 -8.44
CA GLN A 311 20.44 -13.53 -8.37
C GLN A 311 20.97 -12.38 -7.49
N GLY A 312 20.10 -11.55 -6.97
CA GLY A 312 20.40 -10.36 -6.16
C GLY A 312 19.32 -9.33 -6.33
N ASP A 313 19.34 -8.30 -5.50
CA ASP A 313 18.41 -7.18 -5.54
C ASP A 313 19.16 -5.88 -5.88
#